data_8f6fc3f8e6c0a991c55c1e336f4a4f79
#
_entry.id   8f6fc3f8e6c0a991c55c1e336f4a4f79
#
_cell.length_a   1.000
_cell.length_b   1.000
_cell.length_c   1.000
_cell.angle_alpha   90.00
_cell.angle_beta   90.00
_cell.angle_gamma   90.00
#
_symmetry.space_group_name_H-M   'P 1'
#
loop_
_entity.id
_entity.type
_entity.pdbx_description
1 polymer ?
#
loop_
_entity_poly.entity_id
_entity_poly.type
_entity_poly.pdbx_seq_one_letter_code
_entity_poly.pdbx_strand_id
1 'polypeptide(L)'
;MEGVEPLGEDLNLLRAFYELGVRSVGLTHARRNAAGSGGIFKPSGSPRDGLTNFGRDLVRECERLGILIDLAHINPRGFEDIVELTSKPLIVSHTNARKFYDIERNASDEQIKMIGKRGGVVGVNAILVSPDPQTSTIDRYVDHIEHVISLTGTDGVGIGFDFCEYLFLQLPESVRAELAAKLTTPHFIPDLTNHSHARNLTRKLIDRGFSDEEIEKNLRDNWLRIFKETL
;
A
#
# COMPACT_ATOMS: atom_id res chain seq x y z
N MET A 1 -8.67 -5.83 6.18
CA MET A 1 -9.03 -6.83 5.13
C MET A 1 -8.34 -6.40 3.85
N GLU A 2 -7.63 -7.27 3.17
CA GLU A 2 -6.94 -7.00 1.91
C GLU A 2 -7.58 -7.87 0.81
N GLY A 3 -8.31 -7.20 -0.11
CA GLY A 3 -9.22 -7.84 -1.04
C GLY A 3 -10.56 -8.21 -0.40
N VAL A 4 -11.64 -7.91 -1.11
CA VAL A 4 -13.01 -8.09 -0.61
C VAL A 4 -13.70 -9.35 -1.13
N GLU A 5 -12.94 -10.31 -1.59
CA GLU A 5 -13.44 -11.61 -2.01
C GLU A 5 -14.33 -12.30 -0.96
N PRO A 6 -14.05 -12.17 0.37
CA PRO A 6 -14.92 -12.75 1.40
C PRO A 6 -16.33 -12.14 1.46
N LEU A 7 -16.53 -10.95 0.88
CA LEU A 7 -17.87 -10.32 0.84
C LEU A 7 -18.72 -10.84 -0.33
N GLY A 8 -18.11 -11.46 -1.36
CA GLY A 8 -18.80 -11.70 -2.61
C GLY A 8 -19.38 -10.38 -3.15
N GLU A 9 -20.69 -10.27 -3.21
CA GLU A 9 -21.43 -9.04 -3.54
C GLU A 9 -22.46 -8.65 -2.45
N ASP A 10 -22.25 -9.13 -1.20
CA ASP A 10 -23.15 -8.84 -0.08
C ASP A 10 -22.54 -7.84 0.91
N LEU A 11 -23.01 -6.59 0.87
CA LEU A 11 -22.60 -5.54 1.79
C LEU A 11 -22.96 -5.81 3.27
N ASN A 12 -23.93 -6.70 3.56
CA ASN A 12 -24.25 -7.03 4.95
C ASN A 12 -23.11 -7.79 5.62
N LEU A 13 -22.32 -8.54 4.85
CA LEU A 13 -21.12 -9.20 5.36
C LEU A 13 -20.08 -8.19 5.85
N LEU A 14 -19.98 -7.01 5.24
CA LEU A 14 -19.08 -5.96 5.73
C LEU A 14 -19.41 -5.56 7.17
N ARG A 15 -20.69 -5.46 7.53
CA ARG A 15 -21.11 -5.17 8.90
C ARG A 15 -20.74 -6.28 9.86
N ALA A 16 -20.88 -7.54 9.45
CA ALA A 16 -20.44 -8.68 10.26
C ALA A 16 -18.93 -8.61 10.52
N PHE A 17 -18.12 -8.31 9.50
CA PHE A 17 -16.68 -8.12 9.67
C PHE A 17 -16.35 -6.90 10.54
N TYR A 18 -17.12 -5.81 10.44
CA TYR A 18 -16.97 -4.66 11.31
C TYR A 18 -17.21 -5.01 12.78
N GLU A 19 -18.26 -5.76 13.09
CA GLU A 19 -18.54 -6.27 14.46
C GLU A 19 -17.44 -7.21 14.96
N LEU A 20 -16.80 -7.97 14.06
CA LEU A 20 -15.64 -8.81 14.36
C LEU A 20 -14.32 -8.02 14.51
N GLY A 21 -14.35 -6.69 14.35
CA GLY A 21 -13.21 -5.83 14.58
C GLY A 21 -12.44 -5.37 13.33
N VAL A 22 -12.91 -5.65 12.12
CA VAL A 22 -12.31 -5.08 10.90
C VAL A 22 -12.53 -3.57 10.87
N ARG A 23 -11.42 -2.80 10.71
CA ARG A 23 -11.43 -1.34 10.70
C ARG A 23 -10.74 -0.73 9.49
N SER A 24 -10.09 -1.53 8.66
CA SER A 24 -9.50 -1.09 7.40
C SER A 24 -9.77 -2.10 6.30
N VAL A 25 -10.09 -1.61 5.09
CA VAL A 25 -10.45 -2.43 3.94
C VAL A 25 -9.75 -1.91 2.69
N GLY A 26 -8.89 -2.75 2.10
CA GLY A 26 -8.41 -2.63 0.74
C GLY A 26 -9.35 -3.40 -0.20
N LEU A 27 -9.85 -2.75 -1.24
CA LEU A 27 -10.90 -3.33 -2.10
C LEU A 27 -10.41 -4.51 -2.93
N THR A 28 -9.14 -4.47 -3.36
CA THR A 28 -8.56 -5.49 -4.24
C THR A 28 -7.18 -5.92 -3.73
N HIS A 29 -6.77 -7.10 -4.14
CA HIS A 29 -5.36 -7.47 -4.25
C HIS A 29 -4.92 -7.31 -5.72
N ALA A 30 -3.89 -8.01 -6.18
CA ALA A 30 -3.32 -7.90 -7.55
C ALA A 30 -4.23 -8.47 -8.68
N ARG A 31 -5.49 -8.72 -8.43
CA ARG A 31 -6.45 -9.31 -9.38
C ARG A 31 -7.78 -8.56 -9.38
N ARG A 32 -8.62 -8.84 -10.40
CA ARG A 32 -10.00 -8.37 -10.43
C ARG A 32 -10.86 -9.18 -9.46
N ASN A 33 -11.76 -8.50 -8.75
CA ASN A 33 -12.82 -9.09 -7.93
C ASN A 33 -14.15 -8.36 -8.14
N ALA A 34 -15.13 -8.60 -7.28
CA ALA A 34 -16.46 -7.96 -7.38
C ALA A 34 -16.41 -6.43 -7.26
N ALA A 35 -15.45 -5.86 -6.53
CA ALA A 35 -15.35 -4.41 -6.30
C ALA A 35 -14.60 -3.66 -7.42
N GLY A 36 -13.66 -4.29 -8.09
CA GLY A 36 -12.84 -3.61 -9.10
C GLY A 36 -11.64 -4.42 -9.56
N SER A 37 -10.67 -3.75 -10.17
CA SER A 37 -9.44 -4.35 -10.66
C SER A 37 -8.24 -3.93 -9.82
N GLY A 38 -7.41 -4.89 -9.43
CA GLY A 38 -6.13 -4.63 -8.78
C GLY A 38 -5.07 -4.11 -9.74
N GLY A 39 -4.05 -3.43 -9.22
CA GLY A 39 -2.88 -2.96 -9.94
C GLY A 39 -1.97 -4.12 -10.37
N ILE A 40 -1.37 -4.02 -11.54
CA ILE A 40 -0.45 -5.02 -12.06
C ILE A 40 1.01 -4.68 -11.75
N PHE A 41 1.87 -5.70 -11.78
CA PHE A 41 3.30 -5.59 -11.51
C PHE A 41 4.11 -5.29 -12.78
N LYS A 42 3.55 -4.44 -13.66
CA LYS A 42 4.13 -3.99 -14.93
C LYS A 42 3.79 -2.50 -15.11
N PRO A 43 4.48 -1.77 -15.97
CA PRO A 43 4.08 -0.41 -16.33
C PRO A 43 2.63 -0.37 -16.81
N SER A 44 1.93 0.72 -16.49
CA SER A 44 0.56 0.93 -16.96
C SER A 44 0.48 0.81 -18.47
N GLY A 45 -0.41 -0.07 -18.92
CA GLY A 45 -0.72 -0.27 -20.34
C GLY A 45 -2.00 0.48 -20.73
N SER A 46 -2.87 -0.19 -21.50
CA SER A 46 -4.18 0.36 -21.85
C SER A 46 -5.02 0.62 -20.59
N PRO A 47 -5.85 1.69 -20.59
CA PRO A 47 -6.78 1.96 -19.51
C PRO A 47 -7.64 0.74 -19.17
N ARG A 48 -7.80 0.46 -17.89
CA ARG A 48 -8.63 -0.63 -17.37
C ARG A 48 -9.79 -0.07 -16.57
N ASP A 49 -10.87 -0.84 -16.45
CA ASP A 49 -12.04 -0.44 -15.68
C ASP A 49 -11.67 -0.14 -14.23
N GLY A 50 -12.28 0.89 -13.67
CA GLY A 50 -12.20 1.26 -12.27
C GLY A 50 -13.12 0.40 -11.39
N LEU A 51 -13.81 1.05 -10.46
CA LEU A 51 -14.75 0.38 -9.57
C LEU A 51 -16.01 -0.11 -10.32
N THR A 52 -16.48 -1.27 -9.90
CA THR A 52 -17.83 -1.74 -10.25
C THR A 52 -18.90 -0.95 -9.46
N ASN A 53 -20.19 -1.18 -9.76
CA ASN A 53 -21.27 -0.62 -8.94
C ASN A 53 -21.20 -1.11 -7.50
N PHE A 54 -20.93 -2.41 -7.29
CA PHE A 54 -20.69 -2.97 -5.96
C PHE A 54 -19.51 -2.28 -5.25
N GLY A 55 -18.38 -2.06 -5.96
CA GLY A 55 -17.23 -1.35 -5.41
C GLY A 55 -17.55 0.07 -4.96
N ARG A 56 -18.36 0.81 -5.74
CA ARG A 56 -18.82 2.16 -5.38
C ARG A 56 -19.71 2.16 -4.14
N ASP A 57 -20.62 1.20 -4.03
CA ASP A 57 -21.50 1.07 -2.88
C ASP A 57 -20.73 0.60 -1.64
N LEU A 58 -19.72 -0.26 -1.82
CA LEU A 58 -18.81 -0.68 -0.76
C LEU A 58 -18.00 0.51 -0.19
N VAL A 59 -17.48 1.40 -1.03
CA VAL A 59 -16.80 2.63 -0.59
C VAL A 59 -17.71 3.48 0.30
N ARG A 60 -18.96 3.71 -0.13
CA ARG A 60 -19.95 4.45 0.65
C ARG A 60 -20.27 3.79 1.99
N GLU A 61 -20.41 2.46 2.00
CA GLU A 61 -20.69 1.72 3.21
C GLU A 61 -19.50 1.72 4.17
N CYS A 62 -18.25 1.62 3.66
CA CYS A 62 -17.04 1.80 4.47
C CYS A 62 -17.04 3.18 5.15
N GLU A 63 -17.31 4.25 4.39
CA GLU A 63 -17.35 5.62 4.93
C GLU A 63 -18.45 5.76 6.00
N ARG A 64 -19.64 5.17 5.78
CA ARG A 64 -20.76 5.18 6.74
C ARG A 64 -20.44 4.45 8.04
N LEU A 65 -19.67 3.36 7.98
CA LEU A 65 -19.28 2.55 9.15
C LEU A 65 -18.03 3.10 9.86
N GLY A 66 -17.34 4.09 9.31
CA GLY A 66 -16.06 4.54 9.83
C GLY A 66 -14.94 3.52 9.57
N ILE A 67 -14.99 2.78 8.48
CA ILE A 67 -13.93 1.86 8.04
C ILE A 67 -12.95 2.64 7.19
N LEU A 68 -11.68 2.60 7.54
CA LEU A 68 -10.60 3.22 6.79
C LEU A 68 -10.39 2.51 5.45
N ILE A 69 -10.43 3.27 4.35
CA ILE A 69 -10.22 2.72 3.01
C ILE A 69 -8.74 2.75 2.69
N ASP A 70 -8.24 1.58 2.30
CA ASP A 70 -6.86 1.35 1.89
C ASP A 70 -6.78 1.19 0.37
N LEU A 71 -5.96 2.03 -0.26
CA LEU A 71 -5.76 2.06 -1.71
C LEU A 71 -4.57 1.21 -2.18
N ALA A 72 -3.94 0.45 -1.29
CA ALA A 72 -2.94 -0.52 -1.69
C ALA A 72 -3.55 -1.51 -2.69
N HIS A 73 -2.78 -1.89 -3.70
CA HIS A 73 -3.18 -2.81 -4.75
C HIS A 73 -4.29 -2.39 -5.72
N ILE A 74 -5.02 -1.30 -5.48
CA ILE A 74 -6.04 -0.86 -6.44
C ILE A 74 -5.38 -0.36 -7.74
N ASN A 75 -6.00 -0.57 -8.89
CA ASN A 75 -5.50 -0.02 -10.14
C ASN A 75 -5.68 1.52 -10.21
N PRO A 76 -4.95 2.24 -11.09
CA PRO A 76 -5.01 3.70 -11.14
C PRO A 76 -6.43 4.27 -11.33
N ARG A 77 -7.27 3.66 -12.16
CA ARG A 77 -8.64 4.13 -12.37
C ARG A 77 -9.53 3.91 -11.13
N GLY A 78 -9.38 2.76 -10.46
CA GLY A 78 -10.08 2.50 -9.19
C GLY A 78 -9.62 3.44 -8.08
N PHE A 79 -8.32 3.81 -8.06
CA PHE A 79 -7.80 4.82 -7.16
C PHE A 79 -8.50 6.17 -7.35
N GLU A 80 -8.59 6.66 -8.60
CA GLU A 80 -9.30 7.89 -8.95
C GLU A 80 -10.77 7.83 -8.54
N ASP A 81 -11.47 6.74 -8.88
CA ASP A 81 -12.87 6.54 -8.54
C ASP A 81 -13.11 6.63 -7.02
N ILE A 82 -12.22 6.05 -6.18
CA ILE A 82 -12.34 6.13 -4.72
C ILE A 82 -12.09 7.56 -4.23
N VAL A 83 -11.07 8.22 -4.76
CA VAL A 83 -10.77 9.61 -4.40
C VAL A 83 -11.94 10.54 -4.74
N GLU A 84 -12.66 10.31 -5.86
CA GLU A 84 -13.84 11.07 -6.23
C GLU A 84 -15.06 10.79 -5.32
N LEU A 85 -15.19 9.56 -4.81
CA LEU A 85 -16.37 9.12 -4.06
C LEU A 85 -16.36 9.51 -2.58
N THR A 86 -15.19 9.70 -1.96
CA THR A 86 -15.07 9.99 -0.53
C THR A 86 -14.32 11.28 -0.27
N SER A 87 -14.69 11.99 0.79
CA SER A 87 -13.95 13.14 1.33
C SER A 87 -13.11 12.80 2.55
N LYS A 88 -13.26 11.60 3.10
CA LYS A 88 -12.52 11.15 4.29
C LYS A 88 -11.04 10.93 3.98
N PRO A 89 -10.18 10.93 5.00
CA PRO A 89 -8.80 10.50 4.85
C PRO A 89 -8.71 9.09 4.28
N LEU A 90 -7.71 8.88 3.43
CA LEU A 90 -7.43 7.60 2.76
C LEU A 90 -6.01 7.17 3.11
N ILE A 91 -5.74 5.89 3.06
CA ILE A 91 -4.38 5.37 3.20
C ILE A 91 -3.95 4.58 1.97
N VAL A 92 -2.65 4.46 1.80
CA VAL A 92 -2.03 3.38 1.04
C VAL A 92 -1.16 2.63 2.03
N SER A 93 -1.66 1.52 2.57
CA SER A 93 -0.98 0.81 3.67
C SER A 93 0.43 0.36 3.32
N HIS A 94 0.66 0.02 2.04
CA HIS A 94 1.97 -0.39 1.54
C HIS A 94 2.06 -0.16 0.02
N THR A 95 3.04 0.63 -0.40
CA THR A 95 3.37 0.91 -1.80
C THR A 95 4.76 1.50 -1.90
N ASN A 96 5.25 1.72 -3.13
CA ASN A 96 6.48 2.46 -3.40
C ASN A 96 6.22 3.59 -4.39
N ALA A 97 7.16 4.51 -4.56
CA ALA A 97 7.07 5.56 -5.56
C ALA A 97 7.41 4.99 -6.95
N ARG A 98 6.53 5.23 -7.92
CA ARG A 98 6.71 4.83 -9.33
C ARG A 98 7.96 5.46 -9.95
N LYS A 99 8.41 6.59 -9.43
CA LYS A 99 9.65 7.25 -9.81
C LYS A 99 10.88 6.33 -9.83
N PHE A 100 10.97 5.40 -8.87
CA PHE A 100 12.13 4.50 -8.75
C PHE A 100 11.89 3.13 -9.38
N TYR A 101 10.63 2.70 -9.46
CA TYR A 101 10.26 1.48 -10.15
C TYR A 101 8.88 1.66 -10.80
N ASP A 102 8.89 1.87 -12.12
CA ASP A 102 7.68 2.16 -12.90
C ASP A 102 6.87 0.88 -13.16
N ILE A 103 6.06 0.53 -12.17
CA ILE A 103 5.02 -0.49 -12.28
C ILE A 103 3.71 0.06 -11.73
N GLU A 104 2.58 -0.44 -12.24
CA GLU A 104 1.25 0.05 -11.83
C GLU A 104 0.97 -0.17 -10.34
N ARG A 105 1.58 -1.20 -9.73
CA ARG A 105 1.51 -1.50 -8.30
C ARG A 105 2.10 -0.40 -7.42
N ASN A 106 3.04 0.39 -7.94
CA ASN A 106 3.64 1.52 -7.25
C ASN A 106 2.84 2.80 -7.51
N ALA A 107 2.77 3.70 -6.53
CA ALA A 107 2.01 4.92 -6.61
C ALA A 107 2.74 6.00 -7.44
N SER A 108 2.00 6.70 -8.30
CA SER A 108 2.52 7.88 -8.99
C SER A 108 2.64 9.07 -8.04
N ASP A 109 3.42 10.07 -8.43
CA ASP A 109 3.56 11.31 -7.65
C ASP A 109 2.21 12.01 -7.43
N GLU A 110 1.31 11.96 -8.43
CA GLU A 110 -0.04 12.51 -8.34
C GLU A 110 -0.87 11.76 -7.30
N GLN A 111 -0.82 10.44 -7.30
CA GLN A 111 -1.52 9.60 -6.32
C GLN A 111 -1.00 9.87 -4.89
N ILE A 112 0.32 9.93 -4.71
CA ILE A 112 0.94 10.26 -3.42
C ILE A 112 0.48 11.64 -2.93
N LYS A 113 0.52 12.67 -3.80
CA LYS A 113 0.03 14.01 -3.47
C LYS A 113 -1.46 14.05 -3.11
N MET A 114 -2.29 13.24 -3.79
CA MET A 114 -3.73 13.15 -3.46
C MET A 114 -3.95 12.62 -2.05
N ILE A 115 -3.20 11.60 -1.62
CA ILE A 115 -3.27 11.08 -0.25
C ILE A 115 -2.83 12.15 0.76
N GLY A 116 -1.67 12.79 0.53
CA GLY A 116 -1.17 13.85 1.43
C GLY A 116 -2.14 15.02 1.58
N LYS A 117 -2.75 15.50 0.49
CA LYS A 117 -3.74 16.58 0.52
C LYS A 117 -4.99 16.26 1.35
N ARG A 118 -5.28 14.99 1.58
CA ARG A 118 -6.40 14.50 2.40
C ARG A 118 -6.02 14.17 3.83
N GLY A 119 -4.81 14.50 4.26
CA GLY A 119 -4.30 14.12 5.58
C GLY A 119 -4.03 12.63 5.73
N GLY A 120 -4.01 11.88 4.63
CA GLY A 120 -3.77 10.44 4.63
C GLY A 120 -2.31 10.06 4.86
N VAL A 121 -2.03 8.75 4.81
CA VAL A 121 -0.69 8.19 5.02
C VAL A 121 -0.35 7.22 3.90
N VAL A 122 0.87 7.32 3.37
CA VAL A 122 1.45 6.39 2.41
C VAL A 122 2.50 5.54 3.11
N GLY A 123 2.21 4.25 3.30
CA GLY A 123 3.13 3.26 3.86
C GLY A 123 4.13 2.79 2.79
N VAL A 124 5.41 2.98 3.05
CA VAL A 124 6.47 2.55 2.13
C VAL A 124 6.74 1.05 2.31
N ASN A 125 6.81 0.31 1.20
CA ASN A 125 6.91 -1.13 1.13
C ASN A 125 8.38 -1.58 1.04
N ALA A 126 8.76 -2.67 1.74
CA ALA A 126 10.12 -3.22 1.72
C ALA A 126 10.41 -4.14 0.52
N ILE A 127 9.42 -4.38 -0.33
CA ILE A 127 9.59 -5.11 -1.59
C ILE A 127 9.27 -4.21 -2.77
N LEU A 128 9.73 -4.56 -3.98
CA LEU A 128 9.49 -3.76 -5.19
C LEU A 128 10.07 -2.34 -5.12
N VAL A 129 11.15 -2.15 -4.38
CA VAL A 129 11.85 -0.87 -4.26
C VAL A 129 12.69 -0.55 -5.50
N SER A 130 13.07 -1.56 -6.27
CA SER A 130 13.86 -1.43 -7.49
C SER A 130 13.59 -2.58 -8.46
N PRO A 131 13.71 -2.36 -9.79
CA PRO A 131 13.69 -3.44 -10.78
C PRO A 131 14.97 -4.28 -10.79
N ASP A 132 16.04 -3.81 -10.14
CA ASP A 132 17.35 -4.43 -10.11
C ASP A 132 17.67 -4.95 -8.70
N PRO A 133 18.00 -6.25 -8.52
CA PRO A 133 18.37 -6.82 -7.23
C PRO A 133 19.57 -6.12 -6.58
N GLN A 134 20.52 -5.60 -7.37
CA GLN A 134 21.70 -4.92 -6.83
C GLN A 134 21.37 -3.56 -6.21
N THR A 135 20.30 -2.94 -6.62
CA THR A 135 19.81 -1.67 -6.08
C THR A 135 18.60 -1.84 -5.16
N SER A 136 18.15 -3.08 -4.91
CA SER A 136 17.14 -3.39 -3.90
C SER A 136 17.78 -3.40 -2.50
N THR A 137 18.03 -2.21 -1.98
CA THR A 137 18.77 -1.95 -0.74
C THR A 137 17.95 -1.13 0.24
N ILE A 138 18.37 -1.12 1.52
CA ILE A 138 17.75 -0.28 2.54
C ILE A 138 17.94 1.23 2.22
N ASP A 139 19.00 1.61 1.51
CA ASP A 139 19.18 2.98 1.02
C ASP A 139 18.10 3.34 0.00
N ARG A 140 17.80 2.44 -0.96
CA ARG A 140 16.71 2.64 -1.91
C ARG A 140 15.35 2.72 -1.20
N TYR A 141 15.16 1.93 -0.14
CA TYR A 141 13.95 2.03 0.67
C TYR A 141 13.80 3.42 1.30
N VAL A 142 14.88 3.98 1.85
CA VAL A 142 14.87 5.33 2.41
C VAL A 142 14.67 6.40 1.33
N ASP A 143 15.24 6.21 0.11
CA ASP A 143 14.95 7.12 -1.02
C ASP A 143 13.44 7.22 -1.32
N HIS A 144 12.70 6.10 -1.21
CA HIS A 144 11.23 6.14 -1.33
C HIS A 144 10.58 6.95 -0.22
N ILE A 145 11.03 6.78 1.04
CA ILE A 145 10.52 7.55 2.19
C ILE A 145 10.74 9.05 1.95
N GLU A 146 11.97 9.45 1.62
CA GLU A 146 12.31 10.86 1.34
C GLU A 146 11.50 11.43 0.18
N HIS A 147 11.27 10.62 -0.87
CA HIS A 147 10.44 11.05 -1.98
C HIS A 147 8.98 11.27 -1.57
N VAL A 148 8.39 10.35 -0.81
CA VAL A 148 7.02 10.53 -0.27
C VAL A 148 6.95 11.78 0.60
N ILE A 149 7.92 11.99 1.51
CA ILE A 149 8.01 13.20 2.34
C ILE A 149 8.06 14.48 1.47
N SER A 150 8.82 14.46 0.39
CA SER A 150 8.92 15.62 -0.51
C SER A 150 7.59 16.01 -1.17
N LEU A 151 6.64 15.07 -1.28
CA LEU A 151 5.34 15.25 -1.91
C LEU A 151 4.20 15.50 -0.92
N THR A 152 4.31 15.00 0.31
CA THR A 152 3.23 15.00 1.32
C THR A 152 3.59 15.73 2.60
N GLY A 153 4.85 16.07 2.81
CA GLY A 153 5.38 16.44 4.13
C GLY A 153 5.61 15.21 5.02
N THR A 154 6.21 15.44 6.19
CA THR A 154 6.56 14.37 7.16
C THR A 154 5.34 13.68 7.77
N ASP A 155 4.17 14.30 7.74
CA ASP A 155 2.93 13.75 8.32
C ASP A 155 2.22 12.77 7.37
N GLY A 156 2.60 12.73 6.08
CA GLY A 156 1.95 11.90 5.06
C GLY A 156 2.65 10.57 4.77
N VAL A 157 3.71 10.21 5.47
CA VAL A 157 4.47 8.97 5.25
C VAL A 157 4.41 8.04 6.44
N GLY A 158 4.44 6.74 6.19
CA GLY A 158 4.51 5.69 7.20
C GLY A 158 5.28 4.48 6.69
N ILE A 159 5.46 3.50 7.54
CA ILE A 159 6.11 2.24 7.20
C ILE A 159 5.05 1.17 6.95
N GLY A 160 5.14 0.51 5.78
CA GLY A 160 4.27 -0.57 5.38
C GLY A 160 5.08 -1.72 4.78
N PHE A 161 5.88 -2.39 5.57
CA PHE A 161 6.93 -3.34 5.13
C PHE A 161 6.46 -4.40 4.15
N ASP A 162 5.32 -5.03 4.37
CA ASP A 162 4.80 -6.13 3.56
C ASP A 162 5.79 -7.31 3.45
N PHE A 163 6.39 -7.71 4.57
CA PHE A 163 7.38 -8.78 4.59
C PHE A 163 6.78 -10.11 4.17
N CYS A 164 7.16 -10.60 3.00
CA CYS A 164 6.68 -11.86 2.44
C CYS A 164 7.80 -12.81 1.97
N GLU A 165 9.08 -12.47 2.13
CA GLU A 165 10.20 -13.28 1.65
C GLU A 165 10.11 -14.73 2.17
N TYR A 166 9.81 -14.91 3.45
CA TYR A 166 9.71 -16.23 4.06
C TYR A 166 8.59 -17.09 3.44
N LEU A 167 7.47 -16.47 3.07
CA LEU A 167 6.40 -17.16 2.36
C LEU A 167 6.86 -17.54 0.95
N PHE A 168 7.48 -16.59 0.23
CA PHE A 168 7.95 -16.82 -1.12
C PHE A 168 8.98 -17.97 -1.18
N LEU A 169 9.92 -18.01 -0.23
CA LEU A 169 10.94 -19.05 -0.15
C LEU A 169 10.37 -20.44 0.19
N GLN A 170 9.22 -20.53 0.87
CA GLN A 170 8.54 -21.79 1.17
C GLN A 170 7.72 -22.35 -0.01
N LEU A 171 7.46 -21.54 -1.04
CA LEU A 171 6.73 -22.02 -2.22
C LEU A 171 7.57 -23.02 -3.01
N PRO A 172 6.95 -24.09 -3.57
CA PRO A 172 7.62 -24.98 -4.51
C PRO A 172 8.26 -24.19 -5.66
N GLU A 173 9.40 -24.65 -6.16
CA GLU A 173 10.13 -23.97 -7.23
C GLU A 173 9.26 -23.75 -8.48
N SER A 174 8.43 -24.74 -8.85
CA SER A 174 7.49 -24.63 -9.97
C SER A 174 6.50 -23.47 -9.78
N VAL A 175 5.99 -23.26 -8.55
CA VAL A 175 5.08 -22.15 -8.23
C VAL A 175 5.80 -20.83 -8.26
N ARG A 176 7.02 -20.75 -7.74
CA ARG A 176 7.84 -19.54 -7.81
C ARG A 176 8.13 -19.14 -9.26
N ALA A 177 8.50 -20.10 -10.10
CA ALA A 177 8.72 -19.86 -11.52
C ALA A 177 7.46 -19.37 -12.25
N GLU A 178 6.30 -19.96 -11.95
CA GLU A 178 5.01 -19.51 -12.49
C GLU A 178 4.66 -18.08 -12.05
N LEU A 179 4.85 -17.76 -10.78
CA LEU A 179 4.62 -16.40 -10.26
C LEU A 179 5.57 -15.39 -10.92
N ALA A 180 6.85 -15.72 -11.04
CA ALA A 180 7.83 -14.86 -11.70
C ALA A 180 7.50 -14.61 -13.19
N ALA A 181 6.93 -15.60 -13.87
CA ALA A 181 6.50 -15.46 -15.26
C ALA A 181 5.24 -14.57 -15.41
N LYS A 182 4.30 -14.65 -14.47
CA LYS A 182 3.03 -13.91 -14.52
C LYS A 182 3.10 -12.52 -13.88
N LEU A 183 3.85 -12.40 -12.80
CA LEU A 183 4.07 -11.17 -12.05
C LEU A 183 5.48 -10.64 -12.35
N THR A 184 6.05 -9.83 -11.48
CA THR A 184 7.48 -9.54 -11.50
C THR A 184 8.17 -10.36 -10.41
N THR A 185 9.45 -10.71 -10.59
CA THR A 185 10.23 -11.34 -9.52
C THR A 185 10.46 -10.31 -8.42
N PRO A 186 10.01 -10.55 -7.19
CA PRO A 186 10.30 -9.64 -6.09
C PRO A 186 11.80 -9.71 -5.76
N HIS A 187 12.42 -8.56 -5.59
CA HIS A 187 13.76 -8.43 -5.05
C HIS A 187 13.64 -7.97 -3.61
N PHE A 188 14.16 -8.78 -2.69
CA PHE A 188 14.11 -8.51 -1.26
C PHE A 188 15.35 -7.72 -0.84
N ILE A 189 15.21 -6.90 0.21
CA ILE A 189 16.31 -6.13 0.79
C ILE A 189 17.05 -7.04 1.78
N PRO A 190 18.33 -7.42 1.55
CA PRO A 190 19.02 -8.42 2.36
C PRO A 190 19.00 -8.13 3.87
N ASP A 191 19.14 -6.84 4.25
CA ASP A 191 19.20 -6.40 5.64
C ASP A 191 17.84 -5.98 6.20
N LEU A 192 16.73 -6.24 5.46
CA LEU A 192 15.37 -5.86 5.84
C LEU A 192 14.35 -6.89 5.32
N THR A 193 14.51 -8.16 5.69
CA THR A 193 13.71 -9.28 5.17
C THR A 193 12.52 -9.65 6.07
N ASN A 194 12.53 -9.22 7.33
CA ASN A 194 11.49 -9.52 8.31
C ASN A 194 11.54 -8.55 9.49
N HIS A 195 10.56 -8.65 10.40
CA HIS A 195 10.40 -7.75 11.54
C HIS A 195 11.61 -7.71 12.50
N SER A 196 12.42 -8.77 12.61
CA SER A 196 13.62 -8.76 13.45
C SER A 196 14.69 -7.80 12.92
N HIS A 197 14.65 -7.51 11.61
CA HIS A 197 15.54 -6.57 10.93
C HIS A 197 15.01 -5.13 10.90
N ALA A 198 13.80 -4.86 11.38
CA ALA A 198 13.17 -3.54 11.32
C ALA A 198 14.04 -2.42 11.96
N ARG A 199 14.85 -2.76 12.98
CA ARG A 199 15.78 -1.83 13.61
C ARG A 199 16.85 -1.30 12.65
N ASN A 200 17.17 -2.03 11.57
CA ASN A 200 18.12 -1.57 10.56
C ASN A 200 17.60 -0.35 9.82
N LEU A 201 16.27 -0.28 9.60
CA LEU A 201 15.65 0.93 9.05
C LEU A 201 15.84 2.13 9.98
N THR A 202 15.56 1.99 11.28
CA THR A 202 15.75 3.09 12.24
C THR A 202 17.20 3.62 12.20
N ARG A 203 18.19 2.72 12.20
CA ARG A 203 19.62 3.10 12.08
C ARG A 203 19.88 3.85 10.78
N LYS A 204 19.34 3.34 9.65
CA LYS A 204 19.53 3.98 8.35
C LYS A 204 18.88 5.37 8.29
N LEU A 205 17.70 5.57 8.90
CA LEU A 205 17.08 6.91 8.98
C LEU A 205 17.96 7.88 9.77
N ILE A 206 18.55 7.44 10.90
CA ILE A 206 19.51 8.23 11.67
C ILE A 206 20.74 8.58 10.81
N ASP A 207 21.31 7.60 10.11
CA ASP A 207 22.48 7.79 9.23
C ASP A 207 22.19 8.78 8.09
N ARG A 208 20.93 8.84 7.63
CA ARG A 208 20.42 9.78 6.60
C ARG A 208 20.06 11.16 7.16
N GLY A 209 20.22 11.37 8.48
CA GLY A 209 20.05 12.66 9.14
C GLY A 209 18.60 13.00 9.52
N PHE A 210 17.70 12.02 9.57
CA PHE A 210 16.36 12.23 10.12
C PHE A 210 16.41 12.55 11.61
N SER A 211 15.64 13.53 12.05
CA SER A 211 15.46 13.83 13.48
C SER A 211 14.65 12.75 14.18
N ASP A 212 14.76 12.66 15.51
CA ASP A 212 13.97 11.71 16.31
C ASP A 212 12.47 11.91 16.09
N GLU A 213 11.99 13.16 15.98
CA GLU A 213 10.59 13.48 15.69
C GLU A 213 10.13 12.92 14.34
N GLU A 214 10.93 13.08 13.28
CA GLU A 214 10.60 12.55 11.94
C GLU A 214 10.61 11.01 11.96
N ILE A 215 11.53 10.40 12.67
CA ILE A 215 11.59 8.93 12.84
C ILE A 215 10.34 8.44 13.57
N GLU A 216 9.94 9.07 14.68
CA GLU A 216 8.72 8.69 15.43
C GLU A 216 7.47 8.85 14.57
N LYS A 217 7.34 9.94 13.80
CA LYS A 217 6.25 10.14 12.85
C LYS A 217 6.18 9.01 11.83
N ASN A 218 7.30 8.68 11.17
CA ASN A 218 7.34 7.65 10.14
C ASN A 218 7.02 6.25 10.68
N LEU A 219 7.54 5.92 11.87
CA LEU A 219 7.39 4.57 12.44
C LEU A 219 6.05 4.36 13.14
N ARG A 220 5.41 5.42 13.67
CA ARG A 220 4.29 5.29 14.59
C ARG A 220 3.21 6.37 14.45
N ASP A 221 3.59 7.65 14.63
CA ASP A 221 2.63 8.69 14.98
C ASP A 221 1.68 9.03 13.86
N ASN A 222 2.13 8.98 12.60
CA ASN A 222 1.27 9.18 11.44
C ASN A 222 0.17 8.11 11.35
N TRP A 223 0.50 6.85 11.63
CA TRP A 223 -0.49 5.77 11.70
C TRP A 223 -1.45 5.95 12.86
N LEU A 224 -0.94 6.30 14.06
CA LEU A 224 -1.80 6.54 15.23
C LEU A 224 -2.73 7.72 15.01
N ARG A 225 -2.26 8.78 14.33
CA ARG A 225 -3.10 9.93 13.99
C ARG A 225 -4.26 9.50 13.10
N ILE A 226 -3.98 8.85 11.97
CA ILE A 226 -5.04 8.47 11.02
C ILE A 226 -6.05 7.49 11.64
N PHE A 227 -5.60 6.56 12.49
CA PHE A 227 -6.50 5.65 13.20
C PHE A 227 -7.40 6.39 14.18
N LYS A 228 -6.86 7.34 14.95
CA LYS A 228 -7.66 8.15 15.89
C LYS A 228 -8.68 9.07 15.19
N GLU A 229 -8.36 9.55 13.99
CA GLU A 229 -9.26 10.42 13.23
C GLU A 229 -10.39 9.64 12.53
N THR A 230 -10.19 8.35 12.29
CA THR A 230 -11.11 7.54 11.46
C THR A 230 -11.90 6.53 12.28
N LEU A 231 -11.29 5.93 13.29
CA LEU A 231 -11.87 4.86 14.12
C LEU A 231 -12.48 5.37 15.41
#